data_3be337d3f8558734aed549659c43b93a
#
_entry.id   3be337d3f8558734aed549659c43b93a
#
_cell.length_a   1.000
_cell.length_b   1.000
_cell.length_c   1.000
_cell.angle_alpha   90.00
_cell.angle_beta   90.00
_cell.angle_gamma   90.00
#
_symmetry.space_group_name_H-M   'P 1'
#
loop_
_entity.id
_entity.type
_entity.pdbx_description
1 polymer ?
#
loop_
_entity_poly.entity_id
_entity_poly.type
_entity_poly.pdbx_seq_one_letter_code
_entity_poly.pdbx_strand_id
1 'polypeptide(L)'
;MFTTAVKTTIIEALSAGFATLASAPIDTSLDLVPNSITIEYPLELVEWPAVFVQFRPNKIQWSGLNPDVYTAVASGVTVSGVTYPGTSVSRNGYFEGSIDLQIMAMHSEERDRLYDSITNLILMGQGSPASTAFINSINNNDLVGMTLLLDTFTPLGDSVSAGTPWSPEELTYEASIRIQCIGDFYETKYNYIIPQITKIVASGTPVVTTPPFLAPINETSNNT
;
A
#
# COMPACT_ATOMS: atom_id res chain seq x y z
N MET A 1 -5.86 3.96 3.67
CA MET A 1 -5.58 2.69 4.37
C MET A 1 -4.10 2.40 4.26
N PHE A 2 -3.41 2.33 5.39
CA PHE A 2 -1.94 2.23 5.39
C PHE A 2 -1.41 0.91 4.79
N THR A 3 -2.11 -0.23 4.98
CA THR A 3 -1.70 -1.53 4.40
C THR A 3 -1.62 -1.51 2.88
N THR A 4 -2.54 -0.84 2.21
CA THR A 4 -2.49 -0.62 0.77
C THR A 4 -1.32 0.29 0.39
N ALA A 5 -1.09 1.36 1.16
CA ALA A 5 0.04 2.27 0.93
C ALA A 5 1.39 1.53 1.01
N VAL A 6 1.59 0.67 2.03
CA VAL A 6 2.80 -0.16 2.13
C VAL A 6 2.98 -1.06 0.90
N LYS A 7 1.92 -1.76 0.49
CA LYS A 7 1.98 -2.62 -0.71
C LYS A 7 2.30 -1.81 -1.97
N THR A 8 1.64 -0.67 -2.16
CA THR A 8 1.87 0.22 -3.30
C THR A 8 3.31 0.73 -3.32
N THR A 9 3.85 1.14 -2.17
CA THR A 9 5.25 1.56 -2.05
C THR A 9 6.22 0.48 -2.53
N ILE A 10 5.98 -0.78 -2.15
CA ILE A 10 6.82 -1.90 -2.60
C ILE A 10 6.66 -2.17 -4.10
N ILE A 11 5.45 -2.09 -4.64
CA ILE A 11 5.21 -2.26 -6.08
C ILE A 11 5.94 -1.17 -6.88
N GLU A 12 5.83 0.08 -6.46
CA GLU A 12 6.50 1.22 -7.09
C GLU A 12 8.03 1.05 -7.02
N ALA A 13 8.56 0.62 -5.87
CA ALA A 13 9.97 0.37 -5.70
C ALA A 13 10.49 -0.77 -6.59
N LEU A 14 9.79 -1.91 -6.63
CA LEU A 14 10.13 -3.02 -7.53
C LEU A 14 10.06 -2.57 -8.98
N SER A 15 9.01 -1.84 -9.37
CA SER A 15 8.85 -1.32 -10.73
C SER A 15 9.99 -0.39 -11.13
N ALA A 16 10.40 0.53 -10.24
CA ALA A 16 11.52 1.43 -10.47
C ALA A 16 12.86 0.67 -10.62
N GLY A 17 13.07 -0.33 -9.75
CA GLY A 17 14.25 -1.19 -9.82
C GLY A 17 14.30 -1.99 -11.13
N PHE A 18 13.21 -2.63 -11.50
CA PHE A 18 13.13 -3.42 -12.74
C PHE A 18 13.18 -2.56 -14.02
N ALA A 19 12.60 -1.37 -14.02
CA ALA A 19 12.74 -0.44 -15.14
C ALA A 19 14.21 -0.04 -15.34
N THR A 20 14.95 0.14 -14.25
CA THR A 20 16.39 0.42 -14.31
C THR A 20 17.19 -0.82 -14.76
N LEU A 21 16.85 -2.00 -14.27
CA LEU A 21 17.46 -3.26 -14.68
C LEU A 21 17.28 -3.53 -16.18
N ALA A 22 16.09 -3.28 -16.71
CA ALA A 22 15.80 -3.41 -18.14
C ALA A 22 16.65 -2.48 -19.02
N SER A 23 16.98 -1.29 -18.51
CA SER A 23 17.78 -0.30 -19.25
C SER A 23 19.29 -0.45 -19.06
N ALA A 24 19.72 -1.00 -17.93
CA ALA A 24 21.11 -1.22 -17.56
C ALA A 24 21.25 -2.57 -16.84
N PRO A 25 21.19 -3.68 -17.57
CA PRO A 25 21.26 -5.01 -17.00
C PRO A 25 22.61 -5.26 -16.34
N ILE A 26 22.60 -5.97 -15.22
CA ILE A 26 23.81 -6.41 -14.52
C ILE A 26 24.40 -7.61 -15.24
N ASP A 27 23.53 -8.55 -15.60
CA ASP A 27 23.84 -9.71 -16.41
C ASP A 27 22.69 -10.00 -17.37
N THR A 28 22.90 -9.74 -18.65
CA THR A 28 21.86 -9.90 -19.69
C THR A 28 21.39 -11.35 -19.85
N SER A 29 22.14 -12.32 -19.36
CA SER A 29 21.78 -13.74 -19.42
C SER A 29 20.93 -14.20 -18.23
N LEU A 30 21.04 -13.53 -17.09
CA LEU A 30 20.41 -13.93 -15.83
C LEU A 30 19.26 -13.00 -15.43
N ASP A 31 19.38 -11.71 -15.75
CA ASP A 31 18.38 -10.72 -15.35
C ASP A 31 17.05 -10.97 -16.06
N LEU A 32 16.00 -11.13 -15.26
CA LEU A 32 14.64 -11.27 -15.75
C LEU A 32 13.73 -10.21 -15.10
N VAL A 33 12.95 -9.54 -15.91
CA VAL A 33 11.96 -8.55 -15.49
C VAL A 33 10.58 -9.20 -15.49
N PRO A 34 9.79 -9.05 -14.43
CA PRO A 34 8.43 -9.57 -14.41
C PRO A 34 7.53 -8.80 -15.39
N ASN A 35 6.59 -9.49 -16.01
CA ASN A 35 5.57 -8.87 -16.85
C ASN A 35 4.49 -8.18 -16.01
N SER A 36 4.28 -8.65 -14.78
CA SER A 36 3.28 -8.10 -13.87
C SER A 36 3.78 -8.04 -12.44
N ILE A 37 3.52 -6.90 -11.76
CA ILE A 37 3.73 -6.73 -10.32
C ILE A 37 2.41 -6.21 -9.73
N THR A 38 1.77 -7.00 -8.86
CA THR A 38 0.43 -6.69 -8.37
C THR A 38 0.27 -6.89 -6.87
N ILE A 39 -0.79 -6.30 -6.32
CA ILE A 39 -1.24 -6.52 -4.94
C ILE A 39 -2.07 -7.79 -4.91
N GLU A 40 -1.64 -8.77 -4.10
CA GLU A 40 -2.36 -10.02 -3.89
C GLU A 40 -2.48 -10.89 -5.15
N TYR A 41 -2.94 -12.10 -4.92
CA TYR A 41 -3.17 -13.08 -5.98
C TYR A 41 -4.33 -12.62 -6.86
N PRO A 42 -4.15 -12.37 -8.15
CA PRO A 42 -5.25 -11.90 -8.99
C PRO A 42 -6.23 -13.04 -9.25
N LEU A 43 -7.50 -12.66 -9.31
CA LEU A 43 -8.57 -13.54 -9.78
C LEU A 43 -8.69 -13.54 -11.31
N GLU A 44 -7.96 -12.67 -11.98
CA GLU A 44 -7.98 -12.47 -13.43
C GLU A 44 -6.69 -12.95 -14.08
N LEU A 45 -6.70 -13.09 -15.39
CA LEU A 45 -5.56 -13.52 -16.19
C LEU A 45 -4.37 -12.58 -15.98
N VAL A 46 -3.24 -13.13 -15.61
CA VAL A 46 -1.99 -12.40 -15.37
C VAL A 46 -0.99 -12.71 -16.46
N GLU A 47 -0.22 -11.70 -16.83
CA GLU A 47 0.93 -11.89 -17.70
C GLU A 47 2.10 -12.45 -16.90
N TRP A 48 2.60 -13.62 -17.31
CA TRP A 48 3.71 -14.31 -16.68
C TRP A 48 5.07 -13.87 -17.24
N PRO A 49 6.15 -13.89 -16.47
CA PRO A 49 6.23 -14.15 -15.05
C PRO A 49 5.73 -12.96 -14.21
N ALA A 50 5.23 -13.24 -13.01
CA ALA A 50 4.56 -12.26 -12.17
C ALA A 50 5.08 -12.24 -10.73
N VAL A 51 4.96 -11.09 -10.06
CA VAL A 51 5.29 -10.90 -8.65
C VAL A 51 4.07 -10.37 -7.91
N PHE A 52 3.71 -11.04 -6.81
CA PHE A 52 2.61 -10.63 -5.94
C PHE A 52 3.15 -10.11 -4.62
N VAL A 53 2.69 -8.94 -4.23
CA VAL A 53 3.13 -8.28 -3.01
C VAL A 53 2.05 -8.42 -1.95
N GLN A 54 2.38 -9.10 -0.86
CA GLN A 54 1.54 -9.20 0.33
C GLN A 54 2.22 -8.49 1.49
N PHE A 55 1.44 -7.82 2.31
CA PHE A 55 1.90 -7.21 3.55
C PHE A 55 1.12 -7.76 4.73
N ARG A 56 1.83 -8.22 5.74
CA ARG A 56 1.27 -8.74 7.00
C ARG A 56 1.75 -7.86 8.15
N PRO A 57 0.88 -7.01 8.70
CA PRO A 57 1.23 -6.24 9.88
C PRO A 57 1.34 -7.16 11.09
N ASN A 58 2.47 -7.06 11.81
CA ASN A 58 2.70 -7.77 13.07
C ASN A 58 2.31 -6.89 14.26
N LYS A 59 2.57 -5.58 14.14
CA LYS A 59 2.28 -4.61 15.18
C LYS A 59 1.90 -3.27 14.56
N ILE A 60 0.90 -2.65 15.13
CA ILE A 60 0.49 -1.29 14.79
C ILE A 60 0.37 -0.54 16.10
N GLN A 61 1.05 0.58 16.21
CA GLN A 61 1.03 1.42 17.40
C GLN A 61 0.81 2.86 17.00
N TRP A 62 -0.20 3.48 17.56
CA TRP A 62 -0.42 4.92 17.41
C TRP A 62 0.58 5.71 18.26
N SER A 63 1.13 6.78 17.71
CA SER A 63 2.10 7.60 18.42
C SER A 63 1.41 8.54 19.40
N GLY A 64 1.81 8.43 20.67
CA GLY A 64 1.46 9.38 21.74
C GLY A 64 0.12 9.11 22.44
N LEU A 65 -0.11 9.91 23.51
CA LEU A 65 -1.32 9.87 24.33
C LEU A 65 -2.53 10.51 23.64
N ASN A 66 -2.28 11.40 22.67
CA ASN A 66 -3.31 12.03 21.85
C ASN A 66 -2.80 12.08 20.38
N PRO A 67 -2.93 10.98 19.65
CA PRO A 67 -2.38 10.87 18.30
C PRO A 67 -3.13 11.73 17.27
N ASP A 68 -4.29 12.28 17.64
CA ASP A 68 -5.14 13.02 16.73
C ASP A 68 -4.74 14.49 16.66
N VAL A 69 -4.37 14.95 15.47
CA VAL A 69 -4.15 16.36 15.18
C VAL A 69 -5.32 16.88 14.36
N TYR A 70 -6.06 17.82 14.93
CA TYR A 70 -7.21 18.46 14.29
C TYR A 70 -6.76 19.72 13.56
N THR A 71 -7.00 19.79 12.26
CA THR A 71 -6.70 20.96 11.45
C THR A 71 -7.94 21.42 10.71
N ALA A 72 -8.24 22.71 10.77
CA ALA A 72 -9.34 23.27 9.98
C ALA A 72 -9.03 23.17 8.48
N VAL A 73 -9.97 22.63 7.71
CA VAL A 73 -9.84 22.57 6.26
C VAL A 73 -10.31 23.89 5.67
N ALA A 74 -9.37 24.72 5.23
CA ALA A 74 -9.65 26.07 4.74
C ALA A 74 -10.59 26.10 3.51
N SER A 75 -10.54 25.07 2.66
CA SER A 75 -11.34 24.99 1.43
C SER A 75 -12.76 24.43 1.67
N GLY A 76 -13.03 23.81 2.83
CA GLY A 76 -14.30 23.14 3.06
C GLY A 76 -14.66 22.06 2.03
N VAL A 77 -15.88 21.59 2.04
CA VAL A 77 -16.44 20.71 1.00
C VAL A 77 -17.66 21.36 0.38
N THR A 78 -17.69 21.39 -0.93
CA THR A 78 -18.83 21.90 -1.69
C THR A 78 -19.77 20.76 -2.07
N VAL A 79 -20.99 20.80 -1.55
CA VAL A 79 -22.06 19.87 -1.90
C VAL A 79 -23.22 20.67 -2.48
N SER A 80 -23.64 20.35 -3.70
CA SER A 80 -24.71 21.06 -4.40
C SER A 80 -24.51 22.58 -4.45
N GLY A 81 -23.28 23.05 -4.66
CA GLY A 81 -22.94 24.46 -4.75
C GLY A 81 -22.79 25.20 -3.41
N VAL A 82 -22.97 24.52 -2.29
CA VAL A 82 -22.79 25.10 -0.95
C VAL A 82 -21.51 24.54 -0.32
N THR A 83 -20.64 25.43 0.14
CA THR A 83 -19.37 25.06 0.79
C THR A 83 -19.58 24.94 2.31
N TYR A 84 -19.25 23.80 2.85
CA TYR A 84 -19.35 23.52 4.28
C TYR A 84 -17.94 23.51 4.91
N PRO A 85 -17.79 24.12 6.10
CA PRO A 85 -16.55 24.01 6.82
C PRO A 85 -16.27 22.57 7.22
N GLY A 86 -15.00 22.19 7.23
CA GLY A 86 -14.57 20.85 7.61
C GLY A 86 -13.34 20.91 8.51
N THR A 87 -13.10 19.82 9.20
CA THR A 87 -11.87 19.59 9.93
C THR A 87 -11.20 18.34 9.36
N SER A 88 -9.88 18.33 9.28
CA SER A 88 -9.11 17.12 9.06
C SER A 88 -8.57 16.62 10.39
N VAL A 89 -8.58 15.33 10.56
CA VAL A 89 -7.93 14.65 11.68
C VAL A 89 -6.79 13.85 11.12
N SER A 90 -5.58 14.20 11.50
CA SER A 90 -4.38 13.45 11.11
C SER A 90 -3.88 12.63 12.29
N ARG A 91 -3.54 11.39 12.02
CA ARG A 91 -2.98 10.45 12.99
C ARG A 91 -1.66 9.92 12.50
N ASN A 92 -0.70 9.85 13.39
CA ASN A 92 0.58 9.22 13.14
C ASN A 92 0.63 7.88 13.83
N GLY A 93 1.21 6.92 13.20
CA GLY A 93 1.42 5.61 13.78
C GLY A 93 2.73 4.99 13.31
N TYR A 94 3.18 4.03 14.10
CA TYR A 94 4.30 3.18 13.81
C TYR A 94 3.79 1.78 13.49
N PHE A 95 4.44 1.10 12.58
CA PHE A 95 4.14 -0.28 12.27
C PHE A 95 5.40 -1.14 12.17
N GLU A 96 5.23 -2.40 12.51
CA GLU A 96 6.14 -3.49 12.21
C GLU A 96 5.37 -4.54 11.42
N GLY A 97 5.98 -5.10 10.40
CA GLY A 97 5.31 -6.10 9.57
C GLY A 97 6.28 -6.92 8.74
N SER A 98 5.73 -7.80 7.96
CA SER A 98 6.48 -8.55 6.95
C SER A 98 5.87 -8.35 5.57
N ILE A 99 6.73 -8.25 4.58
CA ILE A 99 6.39 -8.24 3.18
C ILE A 99 6.71 -9.62 2.63
N ASP A 100 5.72 -10.27 2.06
CA ASP A 100 5.88 -11.52 1.34
C ASP A 100 5.80 -11.20 -0.16
N LEU A 101 6.87 -11.51 -0.89
CA LEU A 101 6.93 -11.46 -2.34
C LEU A 101 6.74 -12.87 -2.86
N GLN A 102 5.64 -13.12 -3.53
CA GLN A 102 5.36 -14.40 -4.18
C GLN A 102 5.66 -14.25 -5.67
N ILE A 103 6.60 -15.07 -6.13
CA ILE A 103 7.09 -15.10 -7.51
C ILE A 103 6.42 -16.28 -8.19
N MET A 104 5.84 -16.05 -9.34
CA MET A 104 5.16 -17.09 -10.11
C MET A 104 5.57 -17.03 -11.58
N ALA A 105 5.77 -18.20 -12.17
CA ALA A 105 6.10 -18.35 -13.59
C ALA A 105 5.53 -19.64 -14.16
N MET A 106 5.48 -19.73 -15.48
CA MET A 106 5.07 -20.95 -16.20
C MET A 106 6.21 -21.96 -16.33
N HIS A 107 7.46 -21.51 -16.17
CA HIS A 107 8.65 -22.34 -16.24
C HIS A 107 9.51 -22.18 -14.99
N SER A 108 10.11 -23.27 -14.54
CA SER A 108 10.97 -23.25 -13.35
C SER A 108 12.19 -22.35 -13.55
N GLU A 109 12.76 -22.31 -14.73
CA GLU A 109 13.90 -21.45 -15.05
C GLU A 109 13.54 -19.94 -14.96
N GLU A 110 12.37 -19.54 -15.44
CA GLU A 110 11.90 -18.16 -15.33
C GLU A 110 11.65 -17.77 -13.88
N ARG A 111 11.08 -18.67 -13.07
CA ARG A 111 10.91 -18.47 -11.63
C ARG A 111 12.26 -18.25 -10.96
N ASP A 112 13.25 -19.12 -11.21
CA ASP A 112 14.55 -19.05 -10.57
C ASP A 112 15.30 -17.76 -10.98
N ARG A 113 15.30 -17.42 -12.25
CA ARG A 113 15.88 -16.17 -12.75
C ARG A 113 15.21 -14.93 -12.13
N LEU A 114 13.88 -14.91 -12.05
CA LEU A 114 13.17 -13.80 -11.44
C LEU A 114 13.43 -13.72 -9.93
N TYR A 115 13.55 -14.87 -9.26
CA TYR A 115 13.93 -14.94 -7.86
C TYR A 115 15.32 -14.33 -7.64
N ASP A 116 16.31 -14.69 -8.46
CA ASP A 116 17.66 -14.15 -8.39
C ASP A 116 17.68 -12.66 -8.69
N SER A 117 16.92 -12.20 -9.69
CA SER A 117 16.79 -10.77 -10.02
C SER A 117 16.24 -9.97 -8.84
N ILE A 118 15.18 -10.45 -8.18
CA ILE A 118 14.61 -9.80 -7.00
C ILE A 118 15.59 -9.82 -5.83
N THR A 119 16.25 -10.96 -5.59
CA THR A 119 17.24 -11.09 -4.53
C THR A 119 18.39 -10.10 -4.73
N ASN A 120 18.91 -10.00 -5.93
CA ASN A 120 19.96 -9.04 -6.27
C ASN A 120 19.48 -7.60 -6.12
N LEU A 121 18.26 -7.30 -6.58
CA LEU A 121 17.66 -5.97 -6.45
C LEU A 121 17.57 -5.52 -4.99
N ILE A 122 17.20 -6.42 -4.09
CA ILE A 122 16.99 -6.12 -2.68
C ILE A 122 18.30 -6.13 -1.89
N LEU A 123 19.15 -7.16 -2.08
CA LEU A 123 20.33 -7.39 -1.22
C LEU A 123 21.58 -6.67 -1.69
N MET A 124 21.71 -6.33 -2.97
CA MET A 124 22.90 -5.63 -3.48
C MET A 124 23.00 -4.17 -2.99
N GLY A 125 21.94 -3.63 -2.41
CA GLY A 125 21.93 -2.29 -1.84
C GLY A 125 22.31 -1.23 -2.88
N GLN A 126 23.23 -0.33 -2.52
CA GLN A 126 23.72 0.71 -3.43
C GLN A 126 24.76 0.21 -4.44
N GLY A 127 24.99 -1.10 -4.50
CA GLY A 127 25.98 -1.70 -5.40
C GLY A 127 25.59 -1.70 -6.88
N SER A 128 24.31 -1.52 -7.19
CA SER A 128 23.82 -1.45 -8.57
C SER A 128 22.85 -0.27 -8.78
N PRO A 129 22.75 0.26 -10.02
CA PRO A 129 21.76 1.29 -10.34
C PRO A 129 20.32 0.86 -10.04
N ALA A 130 19.98 -0.38 -10.34
CA ALA A 130 18.66 -0.95 -10.11
C ALA A 130 18.31 -1.02 -8.62
N SER A 131 19.22 -1.54 -7.79
CA SER A 131 19.04 -1.58 -6.33
C SER A 131 18.95 -0.17 -5.74
N THR A 132 19.76 0.77 -6.27
CA THR A 132 19.69 2.18 -5.87
C THR A 132 18.33 2.78 -6.21
N ALA A 133 17.78 2.51 -7.39
CA ALA A 133 16.44 2.98 -7.80
C ALA A 133 15.34 2.39 -6.89
N PHE A 134 15.43 1.09 -6.56
CA PHE A 134 14.53 0.42 -5.64
C PHE A 134 14.54 1.09 -4.26
N ILE A 135 15.72 1.26 -3.64
CA ILE A 135 15.85 1.87 -2.32
C ILE A 135 15.39 3.33 -2.31
N ASN A 136 15.76 4.10 -3.33
CA ASN A 136 15.35 5.49 -3.44
C ASN A 136 13.83 5.64 -3.58
N SER A 137 13.18 4.73 -4.29
CA SER A 137 11.71 4.72 -4.40
C SER A 137 11.05 4.49 -3.05
N ILE A 138 11.59 3.63 -2.21
CA ILE A 138 11.10 3.42 -0.84
C ILE A 138 11.33 4.68 0.01
N ASN A 139 12.53 5.23 -0.01
CA ASN A 139 12.91 6.35 0.85
C ASN A 139 12.21 7.67 0.48
N ASN A 140 11.83 7.85 -0.77
CA ASN A 140 11.17 9.05 -1.28
C ASN A 140 9.64 8.91 -1.35
N ASN A 141 9.07 7.86 -0.78
CA ASN A 141 7.63 7.67 -0.80
C ASN A 141 6.95 8.54 0.28
N ASP A 142 6.04 9.41 -0.15
CA ASP A 142 5.33 10.35 0.73
C ASP A 142 4.20 9.70 1.53
N LEU A 143 3.79 8.48 1.18
CA LEU A 143 2.65 7.81 1.80
C LEU A 143 3.03 7.07 3.07
N VAL A 144 4.22 6.49 3.08
CA VAL A 144 4.71 5.65 4.18
C VAL A 144 6.23 5.82 4.30
N GLY A 145 6.70 6.24 5.47
CA GLY A 145 8.12 6.16 5.80
C GLY A 145 8.46 4.72 6.19
N MET A 146 9.14 3.98 5.32
CA MET A 146 9.38 2.56 5.54
C MET A 146 10.85 2.20 5.38
N THR A 147 11.31 1.29 6.24
CA THR A 147 12.65 0.68 6.18
C THR A 147 12.51 -0.84 6.11
N LEU A 148 13.18 -1.45 5.14
CA LEU A 148 13.30 -2.90 5.05
C LEU A 148 14.45 -3.39 5.93
N LEU A 149 14.22 -4.42 6.70
CA LEU A 149 15.24 -5.08 7.52
C LEU A 149 15.88 -6.20 6.70
N LEU A 150 16.93 -5.86 5.97
CA LEU A 150 17.55 -6.77 4.99
C LEU A 150 18.16 -8.03 5.62
N ASP A 151 18.55 -7.97 6.89
CA ASP A 151 19.04 -9.11 7.67
C ASP A 151 17.94 -10.15 7.97
N THR A 152 16.68 -9.79 7.74
CA THR A 152 15.54 -10.70 7.91
C THR A 152 15.08 -11.36 6.61
N PHE A 153 15.82 -11.14 5.52
CA PHE A 153 15.52 -11.77 4.23
C PHE A 153 15.50 -13.29 4.38
N THR A 154 14.34 -13.88 4.12
CA THR A 154 14.09 -15.31 4.33
C THR A 154 13.43 -15.92 3.10
N PRO A 155 14.10 -16.88 2.42
CA PRO A 155 13.44 -17.72 1.43
C PRO A 155 12.37 -18.58 2.11
N LEU A 156 11.15 -18.60 1.59
CA LEU A 156 10.04 -19.39 2.14
C LEU A 156 9.88 -20.75 1.44
N GLY A 157 10.74 -21.02 0.46
CA GLY A 157 10.73 -22.27 -0.30
C GLY A 157 10.01 -22.16 -1.64
N ASP A 158 10.19 -23.20 -2.43
CA ASP A 158 9.64 -23.36 -3.75
C ASP A 158 8.45 -24.31 -3.70
N SER A 159 7.47 -24.04 -4.53
CA SER A 159 6.32 -24.93 -4.72
C SER A 159 5.95 -25.03 -6.20
N VAL A 160 5.25 -26.09 -6.51
CA VAL A 160 4.63 -26.26 -7.82
C VAL A 160 3.14 -26.42 -7.57
N SER A 161 2.37 -25.50 -8.08
CA SER A 161 0.92 -25.53 -7.97
C SER A 161 0.31 -26.10 -9.26
N ALA A 162 -0.58 -27.06 -9.13
CA ALA A 162 -1.36 -27.57 -10.25
C ALA A 162 -2.65 -26.77 -10.37
N GLY A 163 -2.77 -26.04 -11.46
CA GLY A 163 -3.97 -25.31 -11.78
C GLY A 163 -4.06 -23.92 -11.14
N THR A 164 -4.23 -22.95 -11.96
CA THR A 164 -4.69 -21.61 -11.57
C THR A 164 -6.22 -21.56 -11.72
N PRO A 165 -6.93 -20.63 -11.07
CA PRO A 165 -8.39 -20.48 -11.24
C PRO A 165 -8.84 -20.30 -12.69
N TRP A 166 -7.96 -19.77 -13.54
CA TRP A 166 -8.21 -19.52 -14.98
C TRP A 166 -7.58 -20.55 -15.91
N SER A 167 -6.66 -21.37 -15.44
CA SER A 167 -6.03 -22.43 -16.24
C SER A 167 -5.73 -23.65 -15.34
N PRO A 168 -6.74 -24.47 -15.04
CA PRO A 168 -6.59 -25.59 -14.12
C PRO A 168 -5.67 -26.73 -14.62
N GLU A 169 -5.31 -26.72 -15.89
CA GLU A 169 -4.44 -27.73 -16.48
C GLU A 169 -2.96 -27.32 -16.55
N GLU A 170 -2.65 -26.03 -16.32
CA GLU A 170 -1.29 -25.52 -16.39
C GLU A 170 -0.59 -25.59 -15.03
N LEU A 171 0.68 -26.00 -15.04
CA LEU A 171 1.53 -25.97 -13.87
C LEU A 171 2.12 -24.57 -13.70
N THR A 172 2.05 -24.05 -12.49
CA THR A 172 2.74 -22.83 -12.11
C THR A 172 3.85 -23.14 -11.10
N TYR A 173 5.00 -22.56 -11.34
CA TYR A 173 6.17 -22.66 -10.47
C TYR A 173 6.22 -21.43 -9.58
N GLU A 174 6.25 -21.65 -8.28
CA GLU A 174 6.19 -20.59 -7.27
C GLU A 174 7.47 -20.55 -6.44
N ALA A 175 7.89 -19.38 -6.06
CA ALA A 175 8.89 -19.13 -5.03
C ALA A 175 8.44 -17.94 -4.18
N SER A 176 8.83 -17.90 -2.92
CA SER A 176 8.43 -16.84 -2.03
C SER A 176 9.59 -16.32 -1.21
N ILE A 177 9.60 -15.02 -1.00
CA ILE A 177 10.59 -14.29 -0.20
C ILE A 177 9.85 -13.52 0.88
N ARG A 178 10.34 -13.57 2.11
CA ARG A 178 9.84 -12.74 3.22
C ARG A 178 10.91 -11.79 3.70
N ILE A 179 10.51 -10.53 3.95
CA ILE A 179 11.37 -9.49 4.51
C ILE A 179 10.56 -8.76 5.57
N GLN A 180 11.15 -8.52 6.73
CA GLN A 180 10.53 -7.66 7.72
C GLN A 180 10.72 -6.19 7.36
N CYS A 181 9.74 -5.38 7.74
CA CYS A 181 9.78 -3.94 7.58
C CYS A 181 9.24 -3.24 8.83
N ILE A 182 9.76 -2.06 9.03
CA ILE A 182 9.30 -1.13 10.06
C ILE A 182 9.06 0.22 9.42
N GLY A 183 8.16 1.00 9.99
CA GLY A 183 7.93 2.33 9.45
C GLY A 183 6.87 3.13 10.17
N ASP A 184 6.73 4.36 9.71
CA ASP A 184 5.73 5.30 10.15
C ASP A 184 4.68 5.49 9.06
N PHE A 185 3.46 5.72 9.47
CA PHE A 185 2.38 6.03 8.54
C PHE A 185 1.56 7.21 9.03
N TYR A 186 1.01 7.92 8.06
CA TYR A 186 0.10 9.03 8.26
C TYR A 186 -1.29 8.66 7.76
N GLU A 187 -2.29 8.82 8.60
CA GLU A 187 -3.69 8.71 8.19
C GLU A 187 -4.40 10.05 8.42
N THR A 188 -4.95 10.64 7.36
CA THR A 188 -5.75 11.85 7.47
C THR A 188 -7.19 11.52 7.10
N LYS A 189 -8.12 11.80 8.02
CA LYS A 189 -9.56 11.72 7.78
C LYS A 189 -10.14 13.12 7.73
N TYR A 190 -11.00 13.35 6.75
CA TYR A 190 -11.74 14.60 6.62
C TYR A 190 -13.13 14.43 7.20
N ASN A 191 -13.45 15.21 8.22
CA ASN A 191 -14.78 15.28 8.79
C ASN A 191 -15.47 16.54 8.25
N TYR A 192 -16.54 16.34 7.51
CA TYR A 192 -17.31 17.44 6.94
C TYR A 192 -18.61 17.62 7.72
N ILE A 193 -18.92 18.85 8.08
CA ILE A 193 -20.19 19.18 8.72
C ILE A 193 -21.22 19.33 7.60
N ILE A 194 -22.09 18.33 7.47
CA ILE A 194 -23.23 18.41 6.57
C ILE A 194 -24.39 18.98 7.40
N PRO A 195 -24.97 20.15 7.02
CA PRO A 195 -26.10 20.68 7.74
C PRO A 195 -27.31 19.73 7.63
N GLN A 196 -27.86 19.42 8.76
CA GLN A 196 -29.10 18.66 8.83
C GLN A 196 -30.29 19.60 8.77
N ILE A 197 -31.36 19.20 8.06
CA ILE A 197 -32.63 19.90 8.12
C ILE A 197 -33.24 19.65 9.50
N THR A 198 -33.11 20.62 10.38
CA THR A 198 -33.60 20.52 11.77
C THR A 198 -35.04 20.95 11.94
N LYS A 199 -35.58 21.69 10.96
CA LYS A 199 -36.99 22.15 11.03
C LYS A 199 -37.53 22.43 9.62
N ILE A 200 -38.72 21.90 9.33
CA ILE A 200 -39.55 22.27 8.18
C ILE A 200 -40.66 23.16 8.71
N VAL A 201 -40.73 24.40 8.24
CA VAL A 201 -41.82 25.31 8.59
C VAL A 201 -42.96 25.06 7.61
N ALA A 202 -44.20 24.95 8.14
CA ALA A 202 -45.42 24.66 7.35
C ALA A 202 -45.73 25.68 6.25
N SER A 203 -45.01 26.82 6.21
CA SER A 203 -45.11 27.83 5.15
C SER A 203 -44.37 27.44 3.84
N GLY A 204 -43.80 26.25 3.76
CA GLY A 204 -43.16 25.72 2.55
C GLY A 204 -41.73 26.19 2.28
N THR A 205 -41.18 27.06 3.10
CA THR A 205 -39.77 27.47 2.96
C THR A 205 -38.92 26.66 3.92
N PRO A 206 -38.01 25.81 3.44
CA PRO A 206 -37.11 25.05 4.31
C PRO A 206 -36.16 26.02 5.00
N VAL A 207 -36.18 26.04 6.31
CA VAL A 207 -35.15 26.74 7.09
C VAL A 207 -34.06 25.74 7.40
N VAL A 208 -32.93 25.90 6.73
CA VAL A 208 -31.71 25.16 7.06
C VAL A 208 -31.06 25.91 8.22
N THR A 209 -31.20 25.40 9.40
CA THR A 209 -30.39 25.87 10.53
C THR A 209 -29.13 25.04 10.55
N THR A 210 -27.99 25.67 10.40
CA THR A 210 -26.70 25.05 10.70
C THR A 210 -26.73 24.65 12.18
N PRO A 211 -26.55 23.37 12.48
CA PRO A 211 -26.40 22.98 13.87
C PRO A 211 -25.24 23.73 14.48
N PRO A 212 -25.28 24.09 15.76
CA PRO A 212 -24.09 24.56 16.45
C PRO A 212 -22.99 23.49 16.23
N PHE A 213 -21.79 23.94 16.15
CA PHE A 213 -20.60 23.11 15.96
C PHE A 213 -20.75 21.81 16.74
N LEU A 214 -21.06 20.74 16.05
CA LEU A 214 -21.21 19.44 16.68
C LEU A 214 -19.82 18.93 17.00
N ALA A 215 -19.64 18.56 18.24
CA ALA A 215 -18.58 17.66 18.63
C ALA A 215 -18.50 16.46 17.66
N PRO A 216 -17.34 15.84 17.49
CA PRO A 216 -17.16 14.72 16.57
C PRO A 216 -18.30 13.73 16.70
N ILE A 217 -18.79 13.24 15.59
CA ILE A 217 -19.95 12.33 15.46
C ILE A 217 -19.92 11.16 16.44
N ASN A 218 -18.74 10.82 16.93
CA ASN A 218 -18.54 9.73 17.89
C ASN A 218 -19.01 10.02 19.32
N GLU A 219 -19.28 11.27 19.66
CA GLU A 219 -19.66 11.62 21.03
C GLU A 219 -21.17 11.73 21.24
N THR A 220 -21.91 11.80 20.15
CA THR A 220 -23.37 11.98 20.24
C THR A 220 -24.17 10.69 20.31
N SER A 221 -23.52 9.54 20.16
CA SER A 221 -24.23 8.27 20.20
C SER A 221 -24.55 7.76 21.59
N ASN A 222 -24.14 8.46 22.63
CA ASN A 222 -24.12 7.86 23.96
C ASN A 222 -25.00 8.50 24.97
N ASN A 223 -26.03 9.16 24.67
CA ASN A 223 -26.89 9.49 25.82
C ASN A 223 -28.28 9.91 25.42
N THR A 224 -29.12 8.98 25.40
CA THR A 224 -30.28 8.82 26.31
C THR A 224 -31.05 7.62 25.91
#